data_9d4710a81c5ada654dda00e8fe3103e6
#
_entry.id   9d4710a81c5ada654dda00e8fe3103e6
#
_cell.length_a   1.000
_cell.length_b   1.000
_cell.length_c   1.000
_cell.angle_alpha   90.00
_cell.angle_beta   90.00
_cell.angle_gamma   90.00
#
_symmetry.space_group_name_H-M   'P 1'
#
loop_
_entity.id
_entity.type
_entity.pdbx_description
1 polymer ?
#
loop_
_entity_poly.entity_id
_entity_poly.type
_entity_poly.pdbx_seq_one_letter_code
_entity_poly.pdbx_strand_id
1 'polypeptide(L)'
;MAYRYEFLAAAARDLFQLTRHDVPLLHAIATEHIPLILKDPYAAGRPKKGDLAHVRAYDLRVKGVAYRLVYTVEADVVVFISIGPHDTAYARARRR
;
A
#
# COMPACT_ATOMS: atom_id res chain seq x y z
N MET A 1 10.88 -13.96 9.09
CA MET A 1 11.41 -13.81 7.73
C MET A 1 10.61 -12.73 7.00
N ALA A 2 11.31 -11.81 6.35
CA ALA A 2 10.63 -10.73 5.63
C ALA A 2 10.08 -11.23 4.29
N TYR A 3 8.93 -10.69 3.89
CA TYR A 3 8.35 -10.97 2.60
C TYR A 3 9.08 -10.18 1.52
N ARG A 4 9.05 -10.68 0.30
CA ARG A 4 9.45 -9.91 -0.88
C ARG A 4 8.27 -9.04 -1.29
N TYR A 5 8.50 -8.07 -2.17
CA TYR A 5 7.40 -7.22 -2.62
C TYR A 5 7.56 -6.85 -4.08
N GLU A 6 6.42 -6.57 -4.69
CA GLU A 6 6.31 -6.11 -6.07
C GLU A 6 5.24 -5.02 -6.14
N PHE A 7 5.34 -4.19 -7.16
CA PHE A 7 4.32 -3.19 -7.45
C PHE A 7 3.69 -3.53 -8.80
N LEU A 8 2.36 -3.51 -8.88
CA LEU A 8 1.72 -3.41 -10.18
C LEU A 8 2.18 -2.10 -10.81
N ALA A 9 2.26 -2.07 -12.15
CA ALA A 9 2.67 -0.85 -12.85
C ALA A 9 1.83 0.36 -12.45
N ALA A 10 0.51 0.14 -12.27
CA ALA A 10 -0.38 1.21 -11.84
C ALA A 10 -0.05 1.70 -10.43
N ALA A 11 0.32 0.80 -9.52
CA ALA A 11 0.69 1.19 -8.16
C ALA A 11 2.02 1.96 -8.15
N ALA A 12 2.96 1.56 -8.97
CA ALA A 12 4.23 2.28 -9.11
C ALA A 12 3.98 3.71 -9.62
N ARG A 13 3.08 3.87 -10.57
CA ARG A 13 2.70 5.20 -11.05
C ARG A 13 2.00 6.01 -9.97
N ASP A 14 1.13 5.36 -9.18
CA ASP A 14 0.49 6.03 -8.03
C ASP A 14 1.54 6.60 -7.09
N LEU A 15 2.53 5.80 -6.74
CA LEU A 15 3.58 6.22 -5.81
C LEU A 15 4.38 7.37 -6.38
N PHE A 16 4.76 7.28 -7.66
CA PHE A 16 5.50 8.34 -8.32
C PHE A 16 4.71 9.65 -8.32
N GLN A 17 3.45 9.61 -8.74
CA GLN A 17 2.61 10.81 -8.82
C GLN A 17 2.39 11.41 -7.43
N LEU A 18 2.18 10.56 -6.43
CA LEU A 18 1.90 11.01 -5.07
C LEU A 18 3.11 11.69 -4.43
N THR A 19 4.32 11.20 -4.73
CA THR A 19 5.52 11.61 -4.00
C THR A 19 6.52 12.43 -4.81
N ARG A 20 6.21 12.75 -6.08
CA ARG A 20 7.17 13.44 -6.97
C ARG A 20 7.61 14.81 -6.46
N HIS A 21 6.79 15.45 -5.63
CA HIS A 21 7.12 16.73 -5.00
C HIS A 21 7.02 16.64 -3.47
N ASP A 22 7.14 15.43 -2.93
CA ASP A 22 7.00 15.20 -1.49
C ASP A 22 7.99 14.12 -1.05
N VAL A 23 9.26 14.52 -0.96
CA VAL A 23 10.33 13.60 -0.55
C VAL A 23 10.10 13.02 0.85
N PRO A 24 9.65 13.81 1.84
CA PRO A 24 9.37 13.23 3.17
C PRO A 24 8.32 12.11 3.12
N LEU A 25 7.29 12.23 2.29
CA LEU A 25 6.29 11.20 2.16
C LEU A 25 6.88 9.94 1.54
N LEU A 26 7.66 10.09 0.47
CA LEU A 26 8.33 8.95 -0.15
C LEU A 26 9.24 8.24 0.86
N HIS A 27 10.01 9.01 1.61
CA HIS A 27 10.93 8.47 2.61
C HIS A 27 10.17 7.69 3.68
N ALA A 28 9.06 8.24 4.19
CA ALA A 28 8.26 7.56 5.20
C ALA A 28 7.69 6.25 4.67
N ILE A 29 7.12 6.27 3.46
CA ILE A 29 6.56 5.05 2.85
C ILE A 29 7.66 4.00 2.68
N ALA A 30 8.79 4.37 2.09
CA ALA A 30 9.83 3.41 1.72
C ALA A 30 10.58 2.86 2.94
N THR A 31 10.86 3.69 3.94
CA THR A 31 11.73 3.29 5.04
C THR A 31 11.02 2.88 6.31
N GLU A 32 9.74 3.24 6.47
CA GLU A 32 8.99 2.91 7.68
C GLU A 32 7.81 1.99 7.40
N HIS A 33 6.97 2.34 6.44
CA HIS A 33 5.68 1.66 6.26
C HIS A 33 5.78 0.39 5.42
N ILE A 34 6.50 0.41 4.30
CA ILE A 34 6.69 -0.82 3.52
C ILE A 34 7.43 -1.88 4.35
N PRO A 35 8.53 -1.56 5.05
CA PRO A 35 9.18 -2.56 5.89
C PRO A 35 8.27 -3.13 6.97
N LEU A 36 7.40 -2.32 7.55
CA LEU A 36 6.45 -2.78 8.55
C LEU A 36 5.46 -3.79 7.96
N ILE A 37 4.96 -3.50 6.75
CA ILE A 37 4.08 -4.43 6.04
C ILE A 37 4.80 -5.73 5.73
N LEU A 38 6.04 -5.65 5.25
CA LEU A 38 6.80 -6.85 4.86
C LEU A 38 7.15 -7.75 6.03
N LYS A 39 7.20 -7.19 7.22
CA LYS A 39 7.48 -7.98 8.42
C LYS A 39 6.33 -8.93 8.72
N ASP A 40 5.09 -8.47 8.60
CA ASP A 40 3.90 -9.29 8.80
C ASP A 40 2.72 -8.66 8.05
N PRO A 41 2.55 -8.98 6.77
CA PRO A 41 1.52 -8.33 5.96
C PRO A 41 0.10 -8.68 6.37
N TYR A 42 -0.10 -9.80 7.07
CA TYR A 42 -1.43 -10.18 7.55
C TYR A 42 -1.82 -9.40 8.81
N ALA A 43 -0.85 -9.00 9.61
CA ALA A 43 -1.11 -8.19 10.80
C ALA A 43 -1.14 -6.69 10.48
N ALA A 44 -0.29 -6.25 9.55
CA ALA A 44 -0.14 -4.82 9.26
C ALA A 44 -1.39 -4.22 8.60
N GLY A 45 -1.94 -4.89 7.59
CA GLY A 45 -3.11 -4.40 6.87
C GLY A 45 -4.38 -5.12 7.27
N ARG A 46 -5.53 -4.48 7.05
CA ARG A 46 -6.83 -5.07 7.34
C ARG A 46 -7.43 -5.66 6.06
N PRO A 47 -8.04 -6.86 6.14
CA PRO A 47 -8.72 -7.42 4.98
C PRO A 47 -9.96 -6.60 4.65
N LYS A 48 -10.26 -6.49 3.36
CA LYS A 48 -11.50 -5.88 2.89
C LYS A 48 -12.59 -6.94 2.85
N LYS A 49 -13.84 -6.48 2.84
CA LYS A 49 -14.99 -7.38 2.83
C LYS A 49 -15.47 -7.60 1.40
N GLY A 50 -16.31 -8.63 1.23
CA GLY A 50 -16.96 -8.93 -0.03
C GLY A 50 -15.98 -9.45 -1.07
N ASP A 51 -16.14 -8.99 -2.30
CA ASP A 51 -15.34 -9.44 -3.44
C ASP A 51 -13.84 -9.20 -3.27
N LEU A 52 -13.48 -8.27 -2.39
CA LEU A 52 -12.09 -7.90 -2.15
C LEU A 52 -11.55 -8.42 -0.83
N ALA A 53 -12.10 -9.54 -0.35
CA ALA A 53 -11.66 -10.13 0.93
C ALA A 53 -10.18 -10.53 0.91
N HIS A 54 -9.62 -10.84 -0.26
CA HIS A 54 -8.20 -11.16 -0.40
C HIS A 54 -7.31 -9.91 -0.44
N VAL A 55 -7.90 -8.73 -0.50
CA VAL A 55 -7.18 -7.46 -0.57
C VAL A 55 -7.09 -6.87 0.82
N ARG A 56 -5.91 -6.37 1.15
CA ARG A 56 -5.67 -5.75 2.46
C ARG A 56 -5.32 -4.28 2.27
N ALA A 57 -5.70 -3.47 3.24
CA ALA A 57 -5.42 -2.04 3.22
C ALA A 57 -4.65 -1.65 4.48
N TYR A 58 -3.59 -0.90 4.29
CA TYR A 58 -2.76 -0.36 5.36
C TYR A 58 -2.89 1.15 5.35
N ASP A 59 -3.31 1.71 6.48
CA ASP A 59 -3.52 3.15 6.62
C ASP A 59 -2.32 3.78 7.32
N LEU A 60 -1.93 4.95 6.84
CA LEU A 60 -0.85 5.73 7.45
C LEU A 60 -1.19 7.21 7.40
N ARG A 61 -0.51 7.97 8.25
CA ARG A 61 -0.62 9.42 8.25
C ARG A 61 0.77 10.03 8.17
N VAL A 62 0.90 11.03 7.31
CA VAL A 62 2.13 11.82 7.23
C VAL A 62 1.70 13.29 7.23
N LYS A 63 2.19 14.05 8.21
CA LYS A 63 1.87 15.48 8.35
C LYS A 63 0.35 15.72 8.37
N GLY A 64 -0.38 14.85 9.06
CA GLY A 64 -1.82 15.01 9.22
C GLY A 64 -2.67 14.55 8.06
N VAL A 65 -2.07 14.10 6.97
CA VAL A 65 -2.80 13.62 5.80
C VAL A 65 -2.86 12.09 5.83
N ALA A 66 -4.05 11.54 5.61
CA ALA A 66 -4.25 10.09 5.61
C ALA A 66 -4.03 9.52 4.22
N TYR A 67 -3.23 8.46 4.16
CA TYR A 67 -2.92 7.72 2.93
C TYR A 67 -3.22 6.25 3.14
N ARG A 68 -3.32 5.50 2.05
CA ARG A 68 -3.58 4.07 2.10
C ARG A 68 -2.74 3.33 1.09
N LEU A 69 -2.14 2.22 1.54
CA LEU A 69 -1.45 1.26 0.67
C LEU A 69 -2.35 0.03 0.58
N VAL A 70 -2.71 -0.35 -0.63
CA VAL A 70 -3.58 -1.51 -0.85
C VAL A 70 -2.74 -2.61 -1.48
N TYR A 71 -2.82 -3.82 -0.93
CA TYR A 71 -1.98 -4.91 -1.39
C TYR A 71 -2.67 -6.27 -1.24
N THR A 72 -2.13 -7.26 -1.93
CA THR A 72 -2.46 -8.67 -1.72
C THR A 72 -1.20 -9.40 -1.29
N VAL A 73 -1.37 -10.58 -0.71
CA VAL A 73 -0.24 -11.43 -0.36
C VAL A 73 -0.36 -12.72 -1.15
N GLU A 74 0.66 -13.03 -1.94
CA GLU A 74 0.71 -14.22 -2.76
C GLU A 74 1.99 -14.97 -2.43
N ALA A 75 1.84 -16.13 -1.77
CA ALA A 75 2.97 -16.90 -1.24
C ALA A 75 3.83 -16.00 -0.33
N ASP A 76 5.07 -15.73 -0.69
CA ASP A 76 5.97 -14.89 0.10
C ASP A 76 6.12 -13.49 -0.49
N VAL A 77 5.19 -13.08 -1.36
CA VAL A 77 5.28 -11.79 -2.05
C VAL A 77 4.08 -10.92 -1.68
N VAL A 78 4.37 -9.69 -1.28
CA VAL A 78 3.36 -8.65 -1.11
C VAL A 78 3.27 -7.87 -2.43
N VAL A 79 2.08 -7.87 -3.04
CA VAL A 79 1.86 -7.18 -4.31
C VAL A 79 1.07 -5.93 -4.05
N PHE A 80 1.70 -4.76 -4.23
CA PHE A 80 1.01 -3.48 -4.05
C PHE A 80 0.17 -3.17 -5.28
N ILE A 81 -1.12 -2.90 -5.05
CA ILE A 81 -2.11 -2.70 -6.11
C ILE A 81 -2.39 -1.22 -6.31
N SER A 82 -2.46 -0.46 -5.21
CA SER A 82 -2.87 0.94 -5.26
C SER A 82 -2.24 1.69 -4.09
N ILE A 83 -1.87 2.94 -4.33
CA ILE A 83 -1.31 3.81 -3.30
C ILE A 83 -1.91 5.19 -3.51
N GLY A 84 -2.38 5.81 -2.44
CA GLY A 84 -2.92 7.15 -2.57
C GLY A 84 -3.61 7.64 -1.32
N PRO A 85 -4.32 8.76 -1.43
CA PRO A 85 -5.14 9.24 -0.34
C PRO A 85 -6.14 8.19 0.08
N HIS A 86 -6.48 8.17 1.36
CA HIS A 86 -7.32 7.15 1.98
C HIS A 86 -8.58 6.84 1.17
N ASP A 87 -9.27 7.88 0.67
CA ASP A 87 -10.56 7.67 0.01
C ASP A 87 -10.44 7.17 -1.43
N THR A 88 -9.31 7.42 -2.11
CA THR A 88 -9.18 7.08 -3.52
C THR A 88 -8.43 5.78 -3.78
N ALA A 89 -7.51 5.39 -2.91
CA ALA A 89 -6.68 4.20 -3.12
C ALA A 89 -7.52 2.93 -3.20
N TYR A 90 -8.53 2.79 -2.36
CA TYR A 90 -9.41 1.63 -2.38
C TYR A 90 -10.25 1.58 -3.65
N ALA A 91 -10.79 2.72 -4.06
CA ALA A 91 -11.58 2.79 -5.28
C ALA A 91 -10.75 2.41 -6.51
N ARG A 92 -9.49 2.82 -6.55
CA ARG A 92 -8.56 2.43 -7.63
C ARG A 92 -8.30 0.93 -7.61
N ALA A 93 -8.08 0.36 -6.42
CA ALA A 93 -7.81 -1.07 -6.27
C ALA A 93 -8.96 -1.92 -6.82
N ARG A 94 -10.19 -1.47 -6.67
CA ARG A 94 -11.37 -2.20 -7.17
C ARG A 94 -11.36 -2.32 -8.68
N ARG A 95 -10.71 -1.40 -9.38
CA ARG A 95 -10.63 -1.40 -10.84
C ARG A 95 -9.41 -2.12 -11.37
N ARG A 96 -8.58 -2.62 -10.50
CA ARG A 96 -7.33 -3.30 -10.84
C ARG A 96 -7.37 -4.75 -10.40
#